data_cc265d3f2e97d331b20b296355986224
#
_entry.id   cc265d3f2e97d331b20b296355986224
#
_cell.length_a   1.000
_cell.length_b   1.000
_cell.length_c   1.000
_cell.angle_alpha   90.00
_cell.angle_beta   90.00
_cell.angle_gamma   90.00
#
_symmetry.space_group_name_H-M   'P 1'
#
loop_
_entity.id
_entity.type
_entity.pdbx_description
1 polymer ?
#
loop_
_entity_poly.entity_id
_entity_poly.type
_entity_poly.pdbx_seq_one_letter_code
_entity_poly.pdbx_strand_id
1 'polypeptide(L)'
;FNKDGLDARTRLLLTLAGLTMQGAQADAAIRQTVRHAREAGATDQQISETLGLMAMFAGVPAMTRAMGLAKEVMDDNEDET
;
A
#
# COMPACT_ATOMS: atom_id res chain seq x y z
N PHE A 1 17.94 9.51 3.96
CA PHE A 1 18.71 10.74 3.92
C PHE A 1 18.26 11.76 4.94
N ASN A 2 17.19 11.53 5.53
CA ASN A 2 16.60 12.45 6.47
C ASN A 2 16.50 11.84 7.81
N LYS A 3 17.48 12.14 8.68
CA LYS A 3 17.42 11.62 10.03
C LYS A 3 16.14 12.02 10.72
N ASP A 4 15.68 13.23 10.44
CA ASP A 4 14.52 13.78 11.11
C ASP A 4 13.28 13.75 10.24
N GLY A 5 13.34 13.12 9.07
CA GLY A 5 12.20 13.03 8.17
C GLY A 5 11.59 11.67 8.20
N LEU A 6 10.68 11.45 7.27
CA LEU A 6 10.00 10.18 7.15
C LEU A 6 10.94 9.15 6.54
N ASP A 7 10.94 7.94 7.08
CA ASP A 7 11.74 6.88 6.49
C ASP A 7 11.07 6.36 5.22
N ALA A 8 11.79 5.48 4.52
CA ALA A 8 11.31 4.97 3.23
C ALA A 8 10.00 4.20 3.39
N ARG A 9 9.90 3.40 4.43
CA ARG A 9 8.68 2.63 4.69
C ARG A 9 7.48 3.54 4.87
N THR A 10 7.62 4.56 5.69
CA THR A 10 6.53 5.48 5.97
C THR A 10 6.13 6.25 4.72
N ARG A 11 7.11 6.71 3.94
CA ARG A 11 6.80 7.43 2.71
C ARG A 11 6.05 6.57 1.73
N LEU A 12 6.41 5.29 1.64
CA LEU A 12 5.73 4.39 0.71
C LEU A 12 4.32 4.08 1.17
N LEU A 13 4.11 3.94 2.48
CA LEU A 13 2.76 3.74 3.00
C LEU A 13 1.88 4.96 2.74
N LEU A 14 2.45 6.15 2.88
CA LEU A 14 1.70 7.37 2.58
C LEU A 14 1.43 7.51 1.09
N THR A 15 2.38 7.10 0.25
CA THR A 15 2.16 7.10 -1.19
C THR A 15 1.00 6.17 -1.55
N LEU A 16 0.98 5.01 -0.93
CA LEU A 16 -0.09 4.06 -1.15
C LEU A 16 -1.44 4.64 -0.73
N ALA A 17 -1.47 5.32 0.42
CA ALA A 17 -2.67 5.98 0.87
C ALA A 17 -3.12 7.04 -0.12
N GLY A 18 -2.17 7.83 -0.65
CA GLY A 18 -2.50 8.86 -1.63
C GLY A 18 -3.08 8.29 -2.92
N LEU A 19 -2.52 7.19 -3.40
CA LEU A 19 -3.04 6.54 -4.59
C LEU A 19 -4.46 6.02 -4.35
N THR A 20 -4.72 5.56 -3.14
CA THR A 20 -6.06 5.11 -2.76
C THR A 20 -7.03 6.28 -2.74
N MET A 21 -6.58 7.44 -2.25
CA MET A 21 -7.42 8.65 -2.24
C MET A 21 -7.86 9.06 -3.63
N GLN A 22 -7.05 8.76 -4.63
CA GLN A 22 -7.36 9.08 -6.01
C GLN A 22 -8.32 8.08 -6.64
N GLY A 23 -8.86 7.18 -5.87
CA GLY A 23 -9.82 6.19 -6.37
C GLY A 23 -9.21 4.84 -6.66
N ALA A 24 -7.93 4.68 -6.35
CA ALA A 24 -7.21 3.42 -6.53
C ALA A 24 -7.28 2.92 -7.97
N GLN A 25 -7.21 3.84 -8.94
CA GLN A 25 -7.32 3.47 -10.35
C GLN A 25 -5.97 3.16 -11.00
N ALA A 26 -4.87 3.54 -10.38
CA ALA A 26 -3.54 3.34 -10.95
C ALA A 26 -3.01 1.97 -10.51
N ASP A 27 -3.49 0.92 -11.15
CA ASP A 27 -3.23 -0.45 -10.73
C ASP A 27 -1.73 -0.76 -10.62
N ALA A 28 -0.98 -0.44 -11.66
CA ALA A 28 0.45 -0.77 -11.68
C ALA A 28 1.20 0.01 -10.59
N ALA A 29 0.84 1.28 -10.40
CA ALA A 29 1.50 2.09 -9.38
C ALA A 29 1.20 1.56 -7.98
N ILE A 30 -0.02 1.10 -7.76
CA ILE A 30 -0.38 0.55 -6.45
C ILE A 30 0.39 -0.74 -6.20
N ARG A 31 0.43 -1.64 -7.16
CA ARG A 31 1.18 -2.90 -7.00
C ARG A 31 2.65 -2.63 -6.74
N GLN A 32 3.23 -1.71 -7.50
CA GLN A 32 4.64 -1.40 -7.35
C GLN A 32 4.92 -0.76 -6.00
N THR A 33 4.04 0.14 -5.55
CA THR A 33 4.20 0.77 -4.26
C THR A 33 4.15 -0.26 -3.13
N VAL A 34 3.24 -1.22 -3.24
CA VAL A 34 3.16 -2.29 -2.24
C VAL A 34 4.45 -3.10 -2.22
N ARG A 35 4.98 -3.45 -3.40
CA ARG A 35 6.25 -4.20 -3.45
C ARG A 35 7.37 -3.42 -2.78
N HIS A 36 7.49 -2.15 -3.12
CA HIS A 36 8.55 -1.32 -2.56
C HIS A 36 8.37 -1.13 -1.06
N ALA A 37 7.13 -1.01 -0.59
CA ALA A 37 6.88 -0.87 0.84
C ALA A 37 7.34 -2.11 1.59
N ARG A 38 7.06 -3.29 1.04
CA ARG A 38 7.51 -4.54 1.66
C ARG A 38 9.03 -4.62 1.67
N GLU A 39 9.66 -4.21 0.59
CA GLU A 39 11.12 -4.19 0.52
C GLU A 39 11.72 -3.25 1.53
N ALA A 40 11.01 -2.17 1.84
CA ALA A 40 11.47 -1.20 2.82
C ALA A 40 11.14 -1.57 4.25
N GLY A 41 10.53 -2.75 4.46
CA GLY A 41 10.30 -3.27 5.80
C GLY A 41 8.87 -3.18 6.29
N ALA A 42 7.93 -2.72 5.46
CA ALA A 42 6.53 -2.70 5.88
C ALA A 42 6.01 -4.13 5.92
N THR A 43 5.29 -4.45 6.99
CA THR A 43 4.66 -5.75 7.09
C THR A 43 3.34 -5.75 6.34
N ASP A 44 2.87 -6.93 5.99
CA ASP A 44 1.57 -7.04 5.35
C ASP A 44 0.46 -6.45 6.22
N GLN A 45 0.60 -6.61 7.52
CA GLN A 45 -0.38 -6.03 8.43
C GLN A 45 -0.35 -4.50 8.39
N GLN A 46 0.84 -3.91 8.32
CA GLN A 46 0.95 -2.45 8.23
C GLN A 46 0.32 -1.93 6.94
N ILE A 47 0.55 -2.64 5.85
CA ILE A 47 -0.03 -2.26 4.57
C ILE A 47 -1.55 -2.38 4.63
N SER A 48 -2.05 -3.48 5.18
CA SER A 48 -3.50 -3.69 5.29
C SER A 48 -4.15 -2.66 6.19
N GLU A 49 -3.51 -2.30 7.29
CA GLU A 49 -4.06 -1.29 8.19
C GLU A 49 -4.08 0.08 7.55
N THR A 50 -3.03 0.41 6.80
CA THR A 50 -2.99 1.68 6.09
C THR A 50 -4.17 1.78 5.12
N LEU A 51 -4.38 0.74 4.35
CA LEU A 51 -5.48 0.74 3.38
C LEU A 51 -6.84 0.73 4.07
N GLY A 52 -6.95 0.00 5.17
CA GLY A 52 -8.21 -0.04 5.91
C GLY A 52 -8.61 1.32 6.45
N LEU A 53 -7.63 2.09 6.92
CA LEU A 53 -7.91 3.43 7.39
C LEU A 53 -8.41 4.33 6.27
N MET A 54 -7.99 4.06 5.04
CA MET A 54 -8.40 4.89 3.91
C MET A 54 -9.87 4.78 3.57
N ALA A 55 -10.57 3.77 4.11
CA ALA A 55 -12.00 3.67 3.88
C ALA A 55 -12.73 4.92 4.37
N MET A 56 -12.23 5.53 5.46
CA MET A 56 -12.83 6.73 6.02
C MET A 56 -12.62 7.96 5.16
N PHE A 57 -11.59 7.95 4.33
CA PHE A 57 -11.21 9.13 3.55
C PHE A 57 -11.50 8.96 2.06
N ALA A 58 -11.23 7.78 1.53
CA ALA A 58 -11.36 7.54 0.10
C ALA A 58 -12.64 6.80 -0.26
N GLY A 59 -13.33 6.24 0.74
CA GLY A 59 -14.53 5.45 0.50
C GLY A 59 -14.21 3.97 0.41
N VAL A 60 -15.22 3.16 0.72
CA VAL A 60 -15.05 1.71 0.74
C VAL A 60 -14.70 1.13 -0.63
N PRO A 61 -15.31 1.59 -1.75
CA PRO A 61 -14.94 1.02 -3.05
C PRO A 61 -13.46 1.20 -3.38
N ALA A 62 -12.91 2.39 -3.13
CA ALA A 62 -11.49 2.62 -3.42
C ALA A 62 -10.60 1.79 -2.51
N MET A 63 -10.96 1.72 -1.22
CA MET A 63 -10.19 0.91 -0.28
C MET A 63 -10.22 -0.56 -0.68
N THR A 64 -11.38 -1.08 -1.05
CA THR A 64 -11.51 -2.47 -1.44
C THR A 64 -10.69 -2.77 -2.69
N ARG A 65 -10.70 -1.87 -3.65
CA ARG A 65 -9.91 -2.05 -4.87
C ARG A 65 -8.41 -2.07 -4.54
N ALA A 66 -7.96 -1.12 -3.74
CA ALA A 66 -6.55 -1.07 -3.36
C ALA A 66 -6.15 -2.30 -2.56
N MET A 67 -7.02 -2.75 -1.67
CA MET A 67 -6.75 -3.94 -0.87
C MET A 67 -6.60 -5.16 -1.76
N GLY A 68 -7.45 -5.28 -2.79
CA GLY A 68 -7.35 -6.38 -3.73
C GLY A 68 -6.02 -6.39 -4.48
N LEU A 69 -5.58 -5.21 -4.92
CA LEU A 69 -4.30 -5.10 -5.62
C LEU A 69 -3.13 -5.42 -4.69
N ALA A 70 -3.19 -4.95 -3.46
CA ALA A 70 -2.16 -5.27 -2.49
C ALA A 70 -2.10 -6.76 -2.22
N LYS A 71 -3.24 -7.40 -2.12
CA LYS A 71 -3.30 -8.82 -1.85
C LYS A 71 -2.67 -9.63 -2.97
N GLU A 72 -2.84 -9.19 -4.21
CA GLU A 72 -2.19 -9.87 -5.34
C GLU A 72 -0.68 -9.93 -5.13
N VAL A 73 -0.09 -8.82 -4.70
CA VAL A 73 1.35 -8.77 -4.49
C VAL A 73 1.76 -9.67 -3.33
N MET A 74 1.00 -9.63 -2.25
CA MET A 74 1.32 -10.43 -1.07
C MET A 74 1.19 -11.92 -1.35
N ASP A 75 0.15 -12.31 -2.08
CA ASP A 75 -0.10 -13.71 -2.37
C ASP A 75 0.91 -14.27 -3.36
N ASP A 76 1.35 -13.45 -4.32
CA ASP A 76 2.37 -13.86 -5.28
C ASP A 76 3.63 -14.32 -4.58
N ASN A 77 4.03 -13.60 -3.54
CA ASN A 77 5.22 -13.96 -2.80
C ASN A 77 5.08 -15.30 -2.12
N GLU A 78 3.89 -15.60 -1.64
CA GLU A 78 3.66 -16.89 -0.99
C GLU A 78 3.69 -18.03 -1.99
N ASP A 79 3.19 -17.77 -3.18
CA ASP A 79 3.12 -18.80 -4.20
C ASP A 79 4.48 -19.23 -4.69
N GLU A 80 5.47 -18.37 -4.53
CA GLU A 80 6.81 -18.70 -4.98
C GLU A 80 7.56 -19.60 -4.04
N THR A 81 7.05 -19.79 -2.86
CA THR A 81 7.69 -20.68 -1.92
C THR A 81 7.18 -22.09 -2.08
#